data_97e6fa861c2364c6db9a4628498b8baa
#
_entry.id   97e6fa861c2364c6db9a4628498b8baa
#
_cell.length_a   1.000
_cell.length_b   1.000
_cell.length_c   1.000
_cell.angle_alpha   90.00
_cell.angle_beta   90.00
_cell.angle_gamma   90.00
#
_symmetry.space_group_name_H-M   'P 1'
#
loop_
_entity.id
_entity.type
_entity.pdbx_description
1 polymer ?
#
loop_
_entity_poly.entity_id
_entity_poly.type
_entity_poly.pdbx_seq_one_letter_code
_entity_poly.pdbx_strand_id
1 'polypeptide(L)'
;SVKGIEIACERMKTAGAKRALVLPVGGAFHSPLMLPAKEELQAAIETTNFHTPTCAVYQNVAAKAVMDKEEVKQNLIDQLTGAVRWTQSVQAMIADGASTFTEAGPGKVLQGLVMKIDKTMQVNGVS
;
A
#
# COMPACT_ATOMS: atom_id res chain seq x y z
N SER A 1 15.00 -15.29 -1.42
CA SER A 1 15.78 -15.79 -0.25
C SER A 1 16.60 -14.65 0.35
N VAL A 2 16.93 -14.72 1.65
CA VAL A 2 17.75 -13.71 2.35
C VAL A 2 19.06 -13.48 1.59
N LYS A 3 19.78 -14.57 1.27
CA LYS A 3 21.04 -14.49 0.50
C LYS A 3 20.87 -13.80 -0.86
N GLY A 4 19.73 -14.00 -1.52
CA GLY A 4 19.43 -13.33 -2.80
C GLY A 4 19.27 -11.81 -2.64
N ILE A 5 18.65 -11.35 -1.55
CA ILE A 5 18.50 -9.93 -1.23
C ILE A 5 19.85 -9.29 -0.92
N GLU A 6 20.71 -9.96 -0.15
CA GLU A 6 22.05 -9.48 0.17
C GLU A 6 22.88 -9.26 -1.11
N ILE A 7 22.91 -10.26 -2.00
CA ILE A 7 23.58 -10.17 -3.31
C ILE A 7 22.98 -9.05 -4.16
N ALA A 8 21.65 -8.91 -4.17
CA ALA A 8 20.99 -7.84 -4.92
C ALA A 8 21.38 -6.46 -4.38
N CYS A 9 21.43 -6.26 -3.06
CA CYS A 9 21.87 -5.01 -2.44
C CYS A 9 23.32 -4.64 -2.83
N GLU A 10 24.23 -5.62 -2.84
CA GLU A 10 25.62 -5.41 -3.26
C GLU A 10 25.70 -5.02 -4.75
N ARG A 11 25.03 -5.76 -5.61
CA ARG A 11 24.99 -5.48 -7.06
C ARG A 11 24.40 -4.10 -7.36
N MET A 12 23.34 -3.69 -6.67
CA MET A 12 22.74 -2.37 -6.82
C MET A 12 23.72 -1.26 -6.43
N LYS A 13 24.45 -1.42 -5.32
CA LYS A 13 25.50 -0.47 -4.90
C LYS A 13 26.59 -0.36 -5.95
N THR A 14 27.08 -1.49 -6.46
CA THR A 14 28.09 -1.55 -7.53
C THR A 14 27.59 -0.86 -8.81
N ALA A 15 26.29 -0.99 -9.11
CA ALA A 15 25.65 -0.32 -10.26
C ALA A 15 25.33 1.18 -10.02
N GLY A 16 25.77 1.76 -8.91
CA GLY A 16 25.63 3.20 -8.63
C GLY A 16 24.38 3.60 -7.82
N ALA A 17 23.66 2.65 -7.23
CA ALA A 17 22.53 3.00 -6.36
C ALA A 17 23.05 3.74 -5.10
N LYS A 18 22.47 4.90 -4.80
CA LYS A 18 22.82 5.70 -3.61
C LYS A 18 22.55 4.95 -2.30
N ARG A 19 21.51 4.09 -2.30
CA ARG A 19 21.14 3.25 -1.16
C ARG A 19 20.53 1.95 -1.65
N ALA A 20 20.89 0.86 -0.99
CA ALA A 20 20.24 -0.44 -1.09
C ALA A 20 20.13 -0.97 0.34
N LEU A 21 18.92 -0.98 0.91
CA LEU A 21 18.66 -1.30 2.30
C LEU A 21 17.73 -2.50 2.39
N VAL A 22 18.06 -3.41 3.30
CA VAL A 22 17.13 -4.49 3.70
C VAL A 22 16.13 -3.89 4.68
N LEU A 23 14.83 -4.02 4.38
CA LEU A 23 13.78 -3.58 5.27
C LEU A 23 13.53 -4.63 6.37
N PRO A 24 13.29 -4.23 7.62
CA PRO A 24 12.98 -5.13 8.73
C PRO A 24 11.52 -5.60 8.64
N VAL A 25 11.19 -6.39 7.61
CA VAL A 25 9.84 -6.94 7.40
C VAL A 25 9.84 -8.44 7.73
N GLY A 26 8.79 -8.88 8.45
CA GLY A 26 8.68 -10.25 8.96
C GLY A 26 8.14 -11.27 7.94
N GLY A 27 7.79 -10.86 6.71
CA GLY A 27 7.18 -11.76 5.74
C GLY A 27 7.28 -11.27 4.30
N ALA A 28 6.94 -12.13 3.37
CA ALA A 28 6.94 -11.86 1.92
C ALA A 28 5.62 -11.23 1.47
N PHE A 29 5.15 -10.19 2.18
CA PHE A 29 3.93 -9.48 1.88
C PHE A 29 3.91 -8.97 0.44
N HIS A 30 2.73 -8.88 -0.14
CA HIS A 30 2.51 -8.43 -1.51
C HIS A 30 3.21 -9.30 -2.56
N SER A 31 3.33 -10.60 -2.31
CA SER A 31 3.91 -11.58 -3.23
C SER A 31 3.10 -12.88 -3.28
N PRO A 32 3.31 -13.74 -4.30
CA PRO A 32 2.65 -15.04 -4.39
C PRO A 32 2.89 -15.97 -3.19
N LEU A 33 3.94 -15.73 -2.39
CA LEU A 33 4.23 -16.50 -1.19
C LEU A 33 3.18 -16.29 -0.08
N MET A 34 2.35 -15.26 -0.19
CA MET A 34 1.24 -14.98 0.73
C MET A 34 -0.06 -15.70 0.34
N LEU A 35 -0.05 -16.57 -0.67
CA LEU A 35 -1.26 -17.24 -1.15
C LEU A 35 -2.02 -18.01 -0.05
N PRO A 36 -1.38 -18.80 0.84
CA PRO A 36 -2.11 -19.47 1.92
C PRO A 36 -2.84 -18.48 2.85
N ALA A 37 -2.19 -17.38 3.23
CA ALA A 37 -2.81 -16.34 4.05
C ALA A 37 -3.93 -15.58 3.29
N LYS A 38 -3.81 -15.46 1.95
CA LYS A 38 -4.87 -14.89 1.10
C LYS A 38 -6.12 -15.76 1.16
N GLU A 39 -5.99 -17.08 1.09
CA GLU A 39 -7.11 -18.02 1.13
C GLU A 39 -7.86 -17.95 2.47
N GLU A 40 -7.14 -17.89 3.59
CA GLU A 40 -7.74 -17.72 4.93
C GLU A 40 -8.44 -16.37 5.07
N LEU A 41 -7.81 -15.29 4.62
CA LEU A 41 -8.39 -13.94 4.64
C LEU A 41 -9.63 -13.87 3.73
N GLN A 42 -9.58 -14.47 2.56
CA GLN A 42 -10.71 -14.52 1.64
C GLN A 42 -11.92 -15.17 2.29
N ALA A 43 -11.76 -16.30 2.95
CA ALA A 43 -12.85 -16.99 3.65
C ALA A 43 -13.49 -16.08 4.72
N ALA A 44 -12.68 -15.33 5.49
CA ALA A 44 -13.17 -14.37 6.47
C ALA A 44 -13.90 -13.18 5.81
N ILE A 45 -13.38 -12.66 4.70
CA ILE A 45 -14.00 -11.56 3.93
C ILE A 45 -15.33 -12.00 3.34
N GLU A 46 -15.44 -13.22 2.81
CA GLU A 46 -16.65 -13.75 2.19
C GLU A 46 -17.82 -13.85 3.18
N THR A 47 -17.52 -14.13 4.45
CA THR A 47 -18.51 -14.18 5.53
C THR A 47 -18.82 -12.82 6.17
N THR A 48 -18.06 -11.78 5.83
CA THR A 48 -18.24 -10.42 6.36
C THR A 48 -19.26 -9.64 5.53
N ASN A 49 -20.17 -8.94 6.22
CA ASN A 49 -21.14 -8.09 5.53
C ASN A 49 -20.50 -6.75 5.17
N PHE A 50 -20.36 -6.48 3.87
CA PHE A 50 -19.85 -5.23 3.34
C PHE A 50 -21.00 -4.28 2.99
N HIS A 51 -20.87 -3.02 3.39
CA HIS A 51 -21.78 -1.95 3.02
C HIS A 51 -21.13 -1.05 1.98
N THR A 52 -21.94 -0.39 1.17
CA THR A 52 -21.47 0.63 0.24
C THR A 52 -20.73 1.72 1.01
N PRO A 53 -19.50 2.09 0.64
CA PRO A 53 -18.76 3.16 1.29
C PRO A 53 -19.52 4.50 1.21
N THR A 54 -19.45 5.32 2.26
CA THR A 54 -20.00 6.68 2.28
C THR A 54 -19.11 7.70 1.58
N CYS A 55 -17.84 7.36 1.36
CA CYS A 55 -16.86 8.14 0.62
C CYS A 55 -15.98 7.20 -0.21
N ALA A 56 -15.28 7.75 -1.19
CA ALA A 56 -14.38 6.97 -2.04
C ALA A 56 -13.26 6.30 -1.23
N VAL A 57 -13.03 5.03 -1.50
CA VAL A 57 -11.95 4.23 -0.89
C VAL A 57 -10.86 4.01 -1.94
N TYR A 58 -9.61 4.35 -1.58
CA TYR A 58 -8.44 4.10 -2.42
C TYR A 58 -7.63 2.96 -1.82
N GLN A 59 -7.65 1.84 -2.50
CA GLN A 59 -6.96 0.63 -2.03
C GLN A 59 -5.65 0.43 -2.77
N ASN A 60 -4.67 -0.16 -2.08
CA ASN A 60 -3.29 -0.28 -2.58
C ASN A 60 -3.18 -0.91 -3.97
N VAL A 61 -4.01 -1.91 -4.27
CA VAL A 61 -3.95 -2.66 -5.54
C VAL A 61 -4.65 -1.92 -6.68
N ALA A 62 -5.75 -1.23 -6.40
CA ALA A 62 -6.56 -0.54 -7.39
C ALA A 62 -5.98 0.82 -7.79
N ALA A 63 -5.49 1.59 -6.82
CA ALA A 63 -4.95 2.95 -7.00
C ALA A 63 -5.93 3.91 -7.70
N LYS A 64 -7.22 3.77 -7.42
CA LYS A 64 -8.30 4.62 -7.92
C LYS A 64 -9.41 4.75 -6.88
N ALA A 65 -10.30 5.71 -7.04
CA ALA A 65 -11.52 5.86 -6.25
C ALA A 65 -12.48 4.68 -6.48
N VAL A 66 -12.94 4.02 -5.42
CA VAL A 66 -13.89 2.92 -5.46
C VAL A 66 -15.05 3.20 -4.50
N MET A 67 -16.28 3.08 -4.99
CA MET A 67 -17.53 3.23 -4.22
C MET A 67 -18.37 1.93 -4.24
N ASP A 68 -18.06 1.00 -5.11
CA ASP A 68 -18.74 -0.28 -5.17
C ASP A 68 -18.21 -1.22 -4.09
N LYS A 69 -19.10 -1.75 -3.27
CA LYS A 69 -18.74 -2.62 -2.14
C LYS A 69 -18.15 -3.95 -2.57
N GLU A 70 -18.56 -4.49 -3.70
CA GLU A 70 -18.04 -5.76 -4.21
C GLU A 70 -16.63 -5.56 -4.78
N GLU A 71 -16.37 -4.42 -5.43
CA GLU A 71 -15.03 -4.05 -5.87
C GLU A 71 -14.10 -3.80 -4.67
N VAL A 72 -14.58 -3.11 -3.61
CA VAL A 72 -13.81 -2.93 -2.36
C VAL A 72 -13.46 -4.28 -1.75
N LYS A 73 -14.42 -5.19 -1.70
CA LYS A 73 -14.24 -6.55 -1.18
C LYS A 73 -13.19 -7.33 -1.99
N GLN A 74 -13.30 -7.32 -3.31
CA GLN A 74 -12.35 -7.99 -4.20
C GLN A 74 -10.94 -7.42 -4.07
N ASN A 75 -10.80 -6.10 -4.00
CA ASN A 75 -9.51 -5.44 -3.82
C ASN A 75 -8.84 -5.80 -2.49
N LEU A 76 -9.60 -6.03 -1.41
CA LEU A 76 -9.06 -6.52 -0.14
C LEU A 76 -8.47 -7.93 -0.26
N ILE A 77 -9.10 -8.79 -1.04
CA ILE A 77 -8.59 -10.14 -1.31
C ILE A 77 -7.31 -10.07 -2.15
N ASP A 78 -7.29 -9.20 -3.16
CA ASP A 78 -6.19 -9.15 -4.13
C ASP A 78 -4.93 -8.42 -3.60
N GLN A 79 -5.08 -7.48 -2.67
CA GLN A 79 -3.94 -6.70 -2.17
C GLN A 79 -2.91 -7.54 -1.42
N LEU A 80 -3.27 -8.71 -0.86
CA LEU A 80 -2.35 -9.54 -0.08
C LEU A 80 -1.21 -10.10 -0.93
N THR A 81 -1.48 -10.37 -2.20
CA THR A 81 -0.51 -10.87 -3.18
C THR A 81 -0.15 -9.84 -4.24
N GLY A 82 -0.91 -8.75 -4.33
CA GLY A 82 -0.74 -7.67 -5.29
C GLY A 82 0.25 -6.59 -4.83
N ALA A 83 0.82 -5.87 -5.78
CA ALA A 83 1.74 -4.77 -5.50
C ALA A 83 1.02 -3.57 -4.84
N VAL A 84 1.70 -2.91 -3.93
CA VAL A 84 1.25 -1.63 -3.34
C VAL A 84 1.55 -0.49 -4.33
N ARG A 85 0.51 0.11 -4.87
CA ARG A 85 0.59 1.21 -5.83
C ARG A 85 0.44 2.57 -5.14
N TRP A 86 1.25 2.81 -4.10
CA TRP A 86 1.14 3.98 -3.24
C TRP A 86 1.19 5.31 -3.99
N THR A 87 2.21 5.49 -4.84
CA THR A 87 2.38 6.73 -5.60
C THR A 87 1.18 7.02 -6.49
N GLN A 88 0.70 6.00 -7.21
CA GLN A 88 -0.47 6.13 -8.07
C GLN A 88 -1.74 6.45 -7.27
N SER A 89 -1.90 5.83 -6.09
CA SER A 89 -3.04 6.10 -5.20
C SER A 89 -3.06 7.56 -4.73
N VAL A 90 -1.92 8.07 -4.25
CA VAL A 90 -1.81 9.47 -3.81
C VAL A 90 -2.04 10.44 -4.97
N GLN A 91 -1.46 10.16 -6.15
CA GLN A 91 -1.67 10.98 -7.35
C GLN A 91 -3.13 10.99 -7.79
N ALA A 92 -3.82 9.86 -7.73
CA ALA A 92 -5.25 9.78 -8.03
C ALA A 92 -6.08 10.59 -7.04
N MET A 93 -5.81 10.48 -5.71
CA MET A 93 -6.49 11.29 -4.69
C MET A 93 -6.30 12.79 -4.93
N ILE A 94 -5.09 13.23 -5.28
CA ILE A 94 -4.80 14.64 -5.59
C ILE A 94 -5.57 15.08 -6.84
N ALA A 95 -5.58 14.27 -7.89
CA ALA A 95 -6.34 14.55 -9.11
C ALA A 95 -7.85 14.65 -8.86
N ASP A 96 -8.37 13.88 -7.90
CA ASP A 96 -9.77 13.89 -7.46
C ASP A 96 -10.05 15.03 -6.44
N GLY A 97 -9.07 15.91 -6.18
CA GLY A 97 -9.26 17.15 -5.39
C GLY A 97 -8.79 17.08 -3.94
N ALA A 98 -8.10 16.02 -3.51
CA ALA A 98 -7.53 15.99 -2.17
C ALA A 98 -6.40 17.02 -2.02
N SER A 99 -6.49 17.88 -1.01
CA SER A 99 -5.47 18.88 -0.66
C SER A 99 -4.81 18.64 0.70
N THR A 100 -5.41 17.78 1.51
CA THR A 100 -4.93 17.45 2.87
C THR A 100 -4.96 15.94 3.07
N PHE A 101 -3.90 15.42 3.70
CA PHE A 101 -3.79 14.01 4.07
C PHE A 101 -3.58 13.88 5.57
N THR A 102 -4.34 13.03 6.23
CA THR A 102 -4.20 12.74 7.65
C THR A 102 -3.85 11.28 7.84
N GLU A 103 -2.64 11.02 8.38
CA GLU A 103 -2.22 9.67 8.77
C GLU A 103 -2.88 9.30 10.09
N ALA A 104 -3.70 8.26 10.10
CA ALA A 104 -4.29 7.71 11.30
C ALA A 104 -3.46 6.52 11.79
N GLY A 105 -2.79 6.69 12.94
CA GLY A 105 -1.93 5.68 13.53
C GLY A 105 -0.59 6.23 14.01
N PRO A 106 0.24 5.37 14.63
CA PRO A 106 1.52 5.80 15.20
C PRO A 106 2.55 6.13 14.13
N GLY A 107 3.30 7.19 14.36
CA GLY A 107 4.41 7.60 13.50
C GLY A 107 4.06 8.67 12.46
N LYS A 108 4.96 8.84 11.49
CA LYS A 108 4.85 9.88 10.44
C LYS A 108 5.37 9.38 9.07
N VAL A 109 5.28 8.08 8.84
CA VAL A 109 5.87 7.46 7.64
C VAL A 109 5.09 7.83 6.39
N LEU A 110 3.75 7.73 6.45
CA LEU A 110 2.89 8.03 5.30
C LEU A 110 2.90 9.52 4.97
N GLN A 111 2.95 10.40 5.98
CA GLN A 111 3.13 11.85 5.78
C GLN A 111 4.39 12.13 4.95
N GLY A 112 5.52 11.52 5.33
CA GLY A 112 6.77 11.66 4.59
C GLY A 112 6.72 11.10 3.16
N LEU A 113 5.93 10.07 2.92
CA LEU A 113 5.73 9.51 1.58
C LEU A 113 4.85 10.41 0.70
N VAL A 114 3.77 11.00 1.25
CA VAL A 114 2.95 11.99 0.53
C VAL A 114 3.80 13.19 0.13
N MET A 115 4.56 13.76 1.06
CA MET A 115 5.44 14.91 0.81
C MET A 115 6.55 14.66 -0.23
N LYS A 116 6.93 13.40 -0.46
CA LYS A 116 7.85 13.03 -1.55
C LYS A 116 7.17 13.02 -2.92
N ILE A 117 5.88 12.76 -2.96
CA ILE A 117 5.08 12.74 -4.19
C ILE A 117 4.70 14.17 -4.58
N ASP A 118 4.15 14.93 -3.63
CA ASP A 118 3.81 16.34 -3.83
C ASP A 118 4.06 17.13 -2.54
N LYS A 119 4.98 18.09 -2.62
CA LYS A 119 5.40 18.94 -1.49
C LYS A 119 4.38 20.04 -1.14
N THR A 120 3.39 20.28 -1.99
CA THR A 120 2.36 21.29 -1.76
C THR A 120 1.22 20.79 -0.90
N MET A 121 1.14 19.48 -0.70
CA MET A 121 0.08 18.86 0.10
C MET A 121 0.23 19.17 1.59
N GLN A 122 -0.91 19.41 2.24
CA GLN A 122 -0.96 19.47 3.70
C GLN A 122 -1.01 18.08 4.29
N VAL A 123 -0.15 17.81 5.28
CA VAL A 123 -0.09 16.50 5.94
C VAL A 123 -0.20 16.63 7.45
N ASN A 124 -1.02 15.79 8.07
CA ASN A 124 -1.27 15.74 9.49
C ASN A 124 -1.21 14.30 9.99
N GLY A 125 -1.15 14.11 11.32
CA GLY A 125 -1.23 12.81 11.95
C GLY A 125 -2.13 12.83 13.18
N VAL A 126 -2.86 11.73 13.41
CA VAL A 126 -3.63 11.46 14.62
C VAL A 126 -3.24 10.07 15.13
N SER A 127 -2.95 9.96 16.43
CA SER A 127 -2.52 8.72 17.11
C SER A 127 -3.37 8.46 18.33
#